data_56158c0a8d11da25c194ccc4801d460e
#
_entry.id   56158c0a8d11da25c194ccc4801d460e
#
_cell.length_a   1.000
_cell.length_b   1.000
_cell.length_c   1.000
_cell.angle_alpha   90.00
_cell.angle_beta   90.00
_cell.angle_gamma   90.00
#
_symmetry.space_group_name_H-M   'P 1'
#
loop_
_entity.id
_entity.type
_entity.pdbx_description
1 polymer ?
#
loop_
_entity_poly.entity_id
_entity_poly.type
_entity_poly.pdbx_seq_one_letter_code
_entity_poly.pdbx_strand_id
1 'polypeptide(L)'
;MATARTLLLAIAALTVLPLAAHAQDAATTDETQHTEAGVMAVDNHWSLAEMTGDSAWLDQMLLPEYRSVGHDGVAHAKAAIIAGAAKRKGISLEQAEQKFAAYRKEHPYGSAVVVHGDTAVISFYDPTLGPQKGVKSSDVFIYVDGHWHALYSQHTDVHA
;
A
#
# COMPACT_ATOMS: atom_id res chain seq x y z
N MET A 1 -63.26 13.02 -49.81
CA MET A 1 -62.22 11.99 -49.76
C MET A 1 -61.16 12.45 -48.76
N ALA A 2 -61.21 11.96 -47.53
CA ALA A 2 -60.30 12.34 -46.44
C ALA A 2 -59.55 11.08 -46.03
N THR A 3 -58.27 11.07 -46.27
CA THR A 3 -57.31 10.00 -45.89
C THR A 3 -56.81 10.21 -44.46
N ALA A 4 -57.25 9.35 -43.56
CA ALA A 4 -56.74 9.30 -42.19
C ALA A 4 -55.32 8.73 -42.17
N ARG A 5 -54.35 9.49 -41.64
CA ARG A 5 -53.00 9.02 -41.32
C ARG A 5 -52.95 8.54 -39.87
N THR A 6 -52.78 7.25 -39.72
CA THR A 6 -52.60 6.60 -38.43
C THR A 6 -51.16 6.83 -37.94
N LEU A 7 -50.99 7.49 -36.80
CA LEU A 7 -49.72 7.73 -36.14
C LEU A 7 -49.42 6.55 -35.19
N LEU A 8 -48.40 5.73 -35.54
CA LEU A 8 -47.91 4.68 -34.66
C LEU A 8 -46.94 5.30 -33.65
N LEU A 9 -47.34 5.33 -32.38
CA LEU A 9 -46.44 5.63 -31.27
C LEU A 9 -45.60 4.37 -30.95
N ALA A 10 -44.31 4.44 -31.20
CA ALA A 10 -43.34 3.46 -30.72
C ALA A 10 -42.93 3.80 -29.28
N ILE A 11 -43.35 2.98 -28.31
CA ILE A 11 -42.91 3.06 -26.92
C ILE A 11 -41.57 2.34 -26.85
N ALA A 12 -40.49 3.11 -26.70
CA ALA A 12 -39.17 2.55 -26.39
C ALA A 12 -39.12 2.20 -24.89
N ALA A 13 -39.15 0.92 -24.57
CA ALA A 13 -38.91 0.43 -23.22
C ALA A 13 -37.44 0.57 -22.89
N LEU A 14 -37.10 1.52 -22.01
CA LEU A 14 -35.76 1.63 -21.40
C LEU A 14 -35.59 0.49 -20.38
N THR A 15 -34.88 -0.55 -20.74
CA THR A 15 -34.44 -1.57 -19.77
C THR A 15 -33.30 -1.01 -18.96
N VAL A 16 -33.55 -0.61 -17.72
CA VAL A 16 -32.52 -0.30 -16.71
C VAL A 16 -31.91 -1.62 -16.27
N LEU A 17 -30.71 -1.92 -16.76
CA LEU A 17 -29.88 -3.00 -16.25
C LEU A 17 -29.39 -2.59 -14.85
N PRO A 18 -29.59 -3.44 -13.81
CA PRO A 18 -28.97 -3.19 -12.53
C PRO A 18 -27.45 -3.25 -12.68
N LEU A 19 -26.75 -2.16 -12.35
CA LEU A 19 -25.31 -2.18 -12.11
C LEU A 19 -25.09 -3.11 -10.92
N ALA A 20 -24.69 -4.35 -11.18
CA ALA A 20 -24.15 -5.23 -10.15
C ALA A 20 -22.88 -4.55 -9.63
N ALA A 21 -22.97 -3.95 -8.44
CA ALA A 21 -21.79 -3.57 -7.68
C ALA A 21 -21.05 -4.89 -7.39
N HIS A 22 -20.00 -5.15 -8.16
CA HIS A 22 -19.02 -6.18 -7.80
C HIS A 22 -18.35 -5.64 -6.54
N ALA A 23 -18.71 -6.21 -5.38
CA ALA A 23 -17.84 -6.21 -4.23
C ALA A 23 -16.55 -6.89 -4.74
N GLN A 24 -15.51 -6.09 -5.00
CA GLN A 24 -14.18 -6.63 -5.14
C GLN A 24 -13.88 -7.27 -3.79
N ASP A 25 -14.00 -8.61 -3.73
CA ASP A 25 -13.26 -9.38 -2.76
C ASP A 25 -11.84 -8.83 -2.82
N ALA A 26 -11.35 -8.34 -1.70
CA ALA A 26 -9.96 -7.96 -1.57
C ALA A 26 -9.17 -9.26 -1.71
N ALA A 27 -8.92 -9.66 -2.96
CA ALA A 27 -7.95 -10.69 -3.26
C ALA A 27 -6.66 -10.23 -2.58
N THR A 28 -6.16 -11.05 -1.65
CA THR A 28 -4.85 -10.83 -1.04
C THR A 28 -3.88 -10.63 -2.17
N THR A 29 -3.38 -9.40 -2.33
CA THR A 29 -2.47 -9.08 -3.43
C THR A 29 -1.22 -9.94 -3.22
N ASP A 30 -0.86 -10.69 -4.25
CA ASP A 30 0.28 -11.62 -4.20
C ASP A 30 1.58 -10.81 -4.10
N GLU A 31 2.28 -10.93 -2.98
CA GLU A 31 3.56 -10.27 -2.68
C GLU A 31 4.69 -10.66 -3.64
N THR A 32 4.54 -11.79 -4.35
CA THR A 32 5.53 -12.27 -5.32
C THR A 32 5.39 -11.60 -6.70
N GLN A 33 4.32 -10.82 -6.93
CA GLN A 33 4.14 -10.15 -8.20
C GLN A 33 5.14 -9.00 -8.40
N HIS A 34 5.80 -9.01 -9.56
CA HIS A 34 6.71 -7.93 -9.99
C HIS A 34 5.92 -6.72 -10.51
N THR A 35 5.11 -6.12 -9.65
CA THR A 35 4.18 -5.03 -9.96
C THR A 35 4.10 -4.02 -8.82
N GLU A 36 3.54 -2.84 -9.10
CA GLU A 36 3.20 -1.84 -8.06
C GLU A 36 2.31 -2.45 -6.97
N ALA A 37 1.33 -3.29 -7.34
CA ALA A 37 0.44 -3.93 -6.37
C ALA A 37 1.19 -4.94 -5.48
N GLY A 38 2.13 -5.70 -6.04
CA GLY A 38 2.94 -6.66 -5.30
C GLY A 38 3.86 -5.97 -4.27
N VAL A 39 4.58 -4.92 -4.67
CA VAL A 39 5.44 -4.19 -3.73
C VAL A 39 4.64 -3.48 -2.63
N MET A 40 3.45 -2.95 -2.94
CA MET A 40 2.54 -2.39 -1.93
C MET A 40 2.01 -3.44 -0.96
N ALA A 41 1.79 -4.69 -1.42
CA ALA A 41 1.40 -5.79 -0.54
C ALA A 41 2.51 -6.10 0.47
N VAL A 42 3.77 -6.18 0.01
CA VAL A 42 4.94 -6.36 0.89
C VAL A 42 5.05 -5.23 1.91
N ASP A 43 4.88 -3.97 1.51
CA ASP A 43 4.94 -2.82 2.41
C ASP A 43 3.83 -2.84 3.49
N ASN A 44 2.61 -3.20 3.09
CA ASN A 44 1.51 -3.39 4.04
C ASN A 44 1.80 -4.53 5.03
N HIS A 45 2.35 -5.66 4.55
CA HIS A 45 2.75 -6.77 5.41
C HIS A 45 3.88 -6.35 6.36
N TRP A 46 4.82 -5.54 5.90
CA TRP A 46 5.89 -4.99 6.76
C TRP A 46 5.31 -4.28 7.99
N SER A 47 4.34 -3.39 7.78
CA SER A 47 3.65 -2.72 8.87
C SER A 47 3.02 -3.71 9.87
N LEU A 48 2.40 -4.78 9.38
CA LEU A 48 1.81 -5.83 10.22
C LEU A 48 2.88 -6.66 10.94
N ALA A 49 3.97 -7.02 10.26
CA ALA A 49 5.08 -7.76 10.84
C ALA A 49 5.75 -7.00 11.99
N GLU A 50 5.90 -5.68 11.85
CA GLU A 50 6.38 -4.84 12.96
C GLU A 50 5.44 -4.82 14.16
N MET A 51 4.13 -4.81 13.94
CA MET A 51 3.12 -4.78 15.01
C MET A 51 2.97 -6.13 15.70
N THR A 52 3.11 -7.23 14.96
CA THR A 52 3.05 -8.60 15.49
C THR A 52 4.37 -9.06 16.09
N GLY A 53 5.48 -8.37 15.79
CA GLY A 53 6.82 -8.77 16.22
C GLY A 53 7.38 -9.93 15.38
N ASP A 54 6.91 -10.11 14.13
CA ASP A 54 7.40 -11.14 13.22
C ASP A 54 8.80 -10.78 12.68
N SER A 55 9.78 -10.97 13.56
CA SER A 55 11.18 -10.72 13.22
C SER A 55 11.74 -11.69 12.17
N ALA A 56 11.13 -12.87 12.02
CA ALA A 56 11.57 -13.86 11.02
C ALA A 56 11.20 -13.41 9.60
N TRP A 57 9.97 -12.94 9.41
CA TRP A 57 9.56 -12.37 8.13
C TRP A 57 10.36 -11.09 7.80
N LEU A 58 10.54 -10.20 8.77
CA LEU A 58 11.36 -8.99 8.59
C LEU A 58 12.79 -9.32 8.20
N ASP A 59 13.39 -10.39 8.78
CA ASP A 59 14.75 -10.80 8.42
C ASP A 59 14.87 -11.29 6.98
N GLN A 60 13.82 -11.93 6.45
CA GLN A 60 13.78 -12.37 5.05
C GLN A 60 13.53 -11.19 4.09
N MET A 61 12.64 -10.27 4.46
CA MET A 61 12.21 -9.16 3.61
C MET A 61 13.27 -8.05 3.50
N LEU A 62 14.01 -7.74 4.58
CA LEU A 62 15.05 -6.73 4.56
C LEU A 62 16.35 -7.29 3.94
N LEU A 63 16.93 -6.60 2.96
CA LEU A 63 18.24 -6.94 2.43
C LEU A 63 19.34 -6.84 3.51
N PRO A 64 20.45 -7.59 3.39
CA PRO A 64 21.56 -7.50 4.35
C PRO A 64 22.08 -6.07 4.55
N GLU A 65 22.12 -5.28 3.49
CA GLU A 65 22.56 -3.88 3.46
C GLU A 65 21.46 -2.86 3.76
N TYR A 66 20.25 -3.32 4.12
CA TYR A 66 19.14 -2.44 4.44
C TYR A 66 19.50 -1.35 5.43
N ARG A 67 19.03 -0.15 5.16
CA ARG A 67 19.23 1.02 6.01
C ARG A 67 17.96 1.86 6.07
N SER A 68 17.54 2.18 7.29
CA SER A 68 16.51 3.17 7.56
C SER A 68 17.12 4.46 8.09
N VAL A 69 16.61 5.61 7.66
CA VAL A 69 17.00 6.92 8.21
C VAL A 69 15.76 7.58 8.80
N GLY A 70 15.80 7.84 10.09
CA GLY A 70 14.73 8.52 10.82
C GLY A 70 14.64 10.01 10.47
N HIS A 71 13.54 10.65 10.88
CA HIS A 71 13.34 12.09 10.71
C HIS A 71 14.40 12.94 11.44
N ASP A 72 15.05 12.38 12.46
CA ASP A 72 16.17 12.98 13.20
C ASP A 72 17.55 12.80 12.50
N GLY A 73 17.56 12.15 11.32
CA GLY A 73 18.78 11.83 10.56
C GLY A 73 19.55 10.63 11.09
N VAL A 74 19.07 9.95 12.13
CA VAL A 74 19.74 8.74 12.66
C VAL A 74 19.50 7.55 11.75
N ALA A 75 20.56 6.86 11.39
CA ALA A 75 20.51 5.68 10.54
C ALA A 75 20.50 4.38 11.36
N HIS A 76 19.64 3.47 10.98
CA HIS A 76 19.49 2.14 11.58
C HIS A 76 19.72 1.06 10.52
N ALA A 77 20.59 0.11 10.82
CA ALA A 77 20.82 -1.05 9.97
C ALA A 77 19.78 -2.15 10.25
N LYS A 78 19.62 -3.09 9.32
CA LYS A 78 18.76 -4.27 9.43
C LYS A 78 18.79 -4.92 10.82
N ALA A 79 19.99 -5.19 11.36
CA ALA A 79 20.13 -5.84 12.66
C ALA A 79 19.44 -5.09 13.82
N ALA A 80 19.44 -3.74 13.77
CA ALA A 80 18.76 -2.93 14.78
C ALA A 80 17.23 -3.03 14.67
N ILE A 81 16.70 -3.07 13.44
CA ILE A 81 15.26 -3.23 13.17
C ILE A 81 14.78 -4.59 13.68
N ILE A 82 15.48 -5.68 13.30
CA ILE A 82 15.18 -7.04 13.74
C ILE A 82 15.21 -7.17 15.26
N ALA A 83 16.28 -6.64 15.90
CA ALA A 83 16.39 -6.68 17.37
C ALA A 83 15.28 -5.86 18.04
N GLY A 84 14.84 -4.76 17.45
CA GLY A 84 13.71 -3.97 17.91
C GLY A 84 12.39 -4.74 17.83
N ALA A 85 12.11 -5.38 16.70
CA ALA A 85 10.91 -6.19 16.50
C ALA A 85 10.85 -7.38 17.47
N ALA A 86 11.96 -8.11 17.62
CA ALA A 86 12.04 -9.28 18.52
C ALA A 86 11.80 -8.93 20.00
N LYS A 87 12.05 -7.69 20.42
CA LYS A 87 11.82 -7.22 21.80
C LYS A 87 10.36 -6.80 22.05
N ARG A 88 9.59 -6.55 21.00
CA ARG A 88 8.19 -6.13 21.15
C ARG A 88 7.35 -7.33 21.57
N LYS A 89 6.46 -7.15 22.55
CA LYS A 89 5.35 -8.09 22.76
C LYS A 89 4.39 -7.87 21.60
N GLY A 90 4.50 -8.70 20.58
CA GLY A 90 3.61 -8.65 19.43
C GLY A 90 2.15 -8.84 19.83
N ILE A 91 1.27 -8.27 19.06
CA ILE A 91 -0.18 -8.51 19.13
C ILE A 91 -0.55 -9.57 18.07
N SER A 92 -1.76 -10.14 18.17
CA SER A 92 -2.23 -11.06 17.12
C SER A 92 -2.37 -10.35 15.78
N LEU A 93 -2.32 -11.10 14.69
CA LEU A 93 -2.50 -10.56 13.33
C LEU A 93 -3.84 -9.80 13.21
N GLU A 94 -4.92 -10.38 13.70
CA GLU A 94 -6.25 -9.75 13.72
C GLU A 94 -6.23 -8.40 14.44
N GLN A 95 -5.57 -8.32 15.60
CA GLN A 95 -5.42 -7.06 16.33
C GLN A 95 -4.53 -6.06 15.57
N ALA A 96 -3.50 -6.53 14.88
CA ALA A 96 -2.63 -5.69 14.06
C ALA A 96 -3.40 -5.09 12.88
N GLU A 97 -4.17 -5.90 12.16
CA GLU A 97 -5.02 -5.46 11.04
C GLU A 97 -6.05 -4.41 11.49
N GLN A 98 -6.75 -4.66 12.60
CA GLN A 98 -7.71 -3.71 13.17
C GLN A 98 -7.05 -2.38 13.55
N LYS A 99 -5.90 -2.43 14.22
CA LYS A 99 -5.15 -1.22 14.60
C LYS A 99 -4.60 -0.48 13.39
N PHE A 100 -4.09 -1.20 12.40
CA PHE A 100 -3.57 -0.61 11.18
C PHE A 100 -4.68 0.10 10.40
N ALA A 101 -5.85 -0.52 10.26
CA ALA A 101 -7.02 0.08 9.63
C ALA A 101 -7.50 1.34 10.40
N ALA A 102 -7.55 1.29 11.73
CA ALA A 102 -7.90 2.44 12.56
C ALA A 102 -6.89 3.58 12.40
N TYR A 103 -5.59 3.26 12.45
CA TYR A 103 -4.52 4.25 12.26
C TYR A 103 -4.61 4.95 10.90
N ARG A 104 -4.82 4.20 9.82
CA ARG A 104 -4.99 4.77 8.47
C ARG A 104 -6.20 5.69 8.35
N LYS A 105 -7.26 5.40 9.08
CA LYS A 105 -8.45 6.24 9.12
C LYS A 105 -8.20 7.56 9.88
N GLU A 106 -7.46 7.52 10.98
CA GLU A 106 -7.13 8.69 11.80
C GLU A 106 -6.00 9.53 11.18
N HIS A 107 -5.07 8.87 10.47
CA HIS A 107 -3.90 9.48 9.85
C HIS A 107 -3.88 9.16 8.35
N PRO A 108 -4.80 9.76 7.57
CA PRO A 108 -4.85 9.49 6.14
C PRO A 108 -3.55 9.91 5.45
N TYR A 109 -3.08 9.06 4.55
CA TYR A 109 -1.94 9.35 3.70
C TYR A 109 -2.23 8.92 2.27
N GLY A 110 -1.57 9.59 1.32
CA GLY A 110 -1.49 9.13 -0.06
C GLY A 110 -0.22 8.33 -0.27
N SER A 111 -0.22 7.46 -1.26
CA SER A 111 0.97 6.74 -1.71
C SER A 111 1.19 6.96 -3.20
N ALA A 112 2.46 7.01 -3.61
CA ALA A 112 2.87 7.03 -5.00
C ALA A 112 3.93 5.94 -5.18
N VAL A 113 3.73 5.08 -6.17
CA VAL A 113 4.63 3.96 -6.47
C VAL A 113 5.24 4.16 -7.84
N VAL A 114 6.53 3.93 -7.95
CA VAL A 114 7.25 3.89 -9.23
C VAL A 114 8.02 2.58 -9.29
N VAL A 115 7.78 1.78 -10.32
CA VAL A 115 8.55 0.57 -10.62
C VAL A 115 9.37 0.81 -11.87
N HIS A 116 10.68 0.57 -11.80
CA HIS A 116 11.59 0.63 -12.94
C HIS A 116 12.55 -0.56 -12.92
N GLY A 117 12.40 -1.47 -13.87
CA GLY A 117 13.10 -2.76 -13.82
C GLY A 117 12.81 -3.46 -12.49
N ASP A 118 13.84 -3.94 -11.83
CA ASP A 118 13.76 -4.64 -10.55
C ASP A 118 13.75 -3.69 -9.33
N THR A 119 13.59 -2.38 -9.54
CA THR A 119 13.58 -1.40 -8.45
C THR A 119 12.20 -0.78 -8.32
N ALA A 120 11.71 -0.66 -7.09
CA ALA A 120 10.52 0.10 -6.76
C ALA A 120 10.82 1.17 -5.72
N VAL A 121 10.14 2.32 -5.85
CA VAL A 121 10.11 3.36 -4.83
C VAL A 121 8.66 3.61 -4.45
N ILE A 122 8.35 3.47 -3.18
CA ILE A 122 7.07 3.86 -2.60
C ILE A 122 7.30 5.17 -1.85
N SER A 123 6.46 6.18 -2.08
CA SER A 123 6.48 7.42 -1.31
C SER A 123 5.13 7.62 -0.65
N PHE A 124 5.14 7.87 0.66
CA PHE A 124 3.95 8.20 1.43
C PHE A 124 3.93 9.69 1.71
N TYR A 125 2.79 10.33 1.46
CA TYR A 125 2.67 11.78 1.54
C TYR A 125 1.40 12.25 2.24
N ASP A 126 1.44 13.47 2.75
CA ASP A 126 0.28 14.17 3.28
C ASP A 126 -0.69 14.49 2.13
N PRO A 127 -1.93 13.98 2.14
CA PRO A 127 -2.89 14.20 1.05
C PRO A 127 -3.24 15.66 0.83
N THR A 128 -3.09 16.51 1.86
CA THR A 128 -3.40 17.94 1.77
C THR A 128 -2.32 18.72 1.01
N LEU A 129 -1.08 18.20 0.99
CA LEU A 129 0.08 18.81 0.31
C LEU A 129 0.42 18.12 -1.00
N GLY A 130 -0.05 16.88 -1.19
CA GLY A 130 0.19 16.08 -2.39
C GLY A 130 1.61 15.52 -2.51
N PRO A 131 1.85 14.69 -3.57
CA PRO A 131 3.09 13.92 -3.70
C PRO A 131 4.34 14.75 -3.99
N GLN A 132 4.22 16.02 -4.42
CA GLN A 132 5.38 16.86 -4.70
C GLN A 132 5.87 17.68 -3.50
N LYS A 133 5.04 17.85 -2.47
CA LYS A 133 5.37 18.74 -1.34
C LYS A 133 5.17 18.09 0.02
N GLY A 134 4.44 16.99 0.08
CA GLY A 134 3.99 16.37 1.32
C GLY A 134 4.65 15.03 1.64
N VAL A 135 5.75 14.64 0.97
CA VAL A 135 6.37 13.32 1.20
C VAL A 135 6.94 13.23 2.61
N LYS A 136 6.41 12.27 3.40
CA LYS A 136 6.80 12.00 4.79
C LYS A 136 7.74 10.82 4.93
N SER A 137 7.64 9.85 4.00
CA SER A 137 8.56 8.73 3.94
C SER A 137 8.68 8.20 2.52
N SER A 138 9.79 7.53 2.26
CA SER A 138 10.00 6.80 1.02
C SER A 138 10.76 5.52 1.30
N ASP A 139 10.30 4.43 0.68
CA ASP A 139 10.88 3.11 0.81
C ASP A 139 11.34 2.63 -0.57
N VAL A 140 12.55 2.08 -0.63
CA VAL A 140 13.16 1.54 -1.84
C VAL A 140 13.22 0.02 -1.73
N PHE A 141 12.65 -0.65 -2.72
CA PHE A 141 12.63 -2.10 -2.82
C PHE A 141 13.38 -2.58 -4.06
N ILE A 142 13.95 -3.77 -3.95
CA ILE A 142 14.57 -4.51 -5.05
C ILE A 142 13.84 -5.84 -5.22
N TYR A 143 13.49 -6.16 -6.45
CA TYR A 143 12.92 -7.46 -6.81
C TYR A 143 14.04 -8.43 -7.14
N VAL A 144 14.18 -9.48 -6.32
CA VAL A 144 15.19 -10.50 -6.50
C VAL A 144 14.62 -11.86 -6.07
N ASP A 145 14.98 -12.92 -6.80
CA ASP A 145 14.55 -14.29 -6.53
C ASP A 145 13.03 -14.46 -6.38
N GLY A 146 12.25 -13.67 -7.15
CA GLY A 146 10.79 -13.74 -7.16
C GLY A 146 10.09 -12.95 -6.04
N HIS A 147 10.81 -12.11 -5.28
CA HIS A 147 10.27 -11.36 -4.15
C HIS A 147 10.78 -9.93 -4.11
N TRP A 148 9.98 -9.03 -3.53
CA TRP A 148 10.39 -7.68 -3.19
C TRP A 148 11.10 -7.65 -1.83
N HIS A 149 12.29 -7.04 -1.78
CA HIS A 149 13.08 -6.86 -0.58
C HIS A 149 13.37 -5.39 -0.36
N ALA A 150 13.23 -4.89 0.86
CA ALA A 150 13.55 -3.51 1.17
C ALA A 150 15.06 -3.30 1.26
N LEU A 151 15.53 -2.25 0.58
CA LEU A 151 16.91 -1.79 0.59
C LEU A 151 17.11 -0.55 1.46
N TYR A 152 16.15 0.37 1.42
CA TYR A 152 16.30 1.66 2.08
C TYR A 152 14.95 2.25 2.48
N SER A 153 14.91 2.95 3.62
CA SER A 153 13.80 3.78 4.05
C SER A 153 14.28 5.15 4.51
N GLN A 154 13.52 6.17 4.19
CA GLN A 154 13.77 7.55 4.63
C GLN A 154 12.49 8.15 5.20
N HIS A 155 12.60 8.71 6.39
CA HIS A 155 11.52 9.47 7.01
C HIS A 155 11.89 10.94 7.10
N THR A 156 10.92 11.83 6.97
CA THR A 156 11.13 13.28 7.07
C THR A 156 9.92 13.95 7.71
N ASP A 157 10.16 15.02 8.43
CA ASP A 157 9.09 15.89 8.92
C ASP A 157 8.64 16.83 7.79
N VAL A 158 7.32 16.92 7.61
CA VAL A 158 6.71 17.84 6.66
C VAL A 158 6.00 18.92 7.47
N HIS A 159 6.41 20.15 7.26
CA HIS A 159 5.78 21.31 7.86
C HIS A 159 4.97 22.02 6.79
N ALA A 160 3.68 22.29 7.09
CA ALA A 160 2.78 23.06 6.25
C ALA A 160 3.11 24.55 6.29
#